data_387bd304fd2133149ce1a981d2f46de2
#
_entry.id   387bd304fd2133149ce1a981d2f46de2
#
_cell.length_a   1.000
_cell.length_b   1.000
_cell.length_c   1.000
_cell.angle_alpha   90.00
_cell.angle_beta   90.00
_cell.angle_gamma   90.00
#
_symmetry.space_group_name_H-M   'P 1'
#
loop_
_entity.id
_entity.type
_entity.pdbx_description
1 polymer ?
#
loop_
_entity_poly.entity_id
_entity_poly.type
_entity_poly.pdbx_seq_one_letter_code
_entity_poly.pdbx_strand_id
1 'polypeptide(L)'
;MWESLTHGWNGLAMAWLLVAVPLWVSFSQGNAAIRQWVLSPVIALAILFGAGLCVSVLQASLNAGTVMDAAIVLVCFPLAGYFGGRYLTRSSAGNDIHKRGTRLREDTEHRRSSTRLDGGHAGQLTLAGVGVPPEDETKHFKLIGTTGTGKSTAIRELITGALDRGDRAIFADPDGGYRARFYDASRGDVILNPFDPASVKWDLFAEITNPYDVEQLANALIPAGDEGPGREWRGYARTFVTAVTRRCKQSGTHDLAELWRLLTAASSEDLLPIVTGTPAQPFLESNSAKMLSNIRSVTGSALSALEYIPAQNAAPFSVREWVRNGRGVLFIPYQAAQIAALRGLIAAWMRIAIFEAMSRPEGDQRLWFVVDELDALGNIDGLKDALARLRKFGGRCVLGFQSISQVSSTYGPGEAHTIVENCGNSLILRCSASEGGGTSRFASQLIGDREVVRAEVSHGRSHPAFLSRGGSSVSNSVTHRHVTEAAVMASQIEQLPDLTGFLKLASDPAWTRIVLTHR
;
A
#
# COMPACT_ATOMS: atom_id res chain seq x y z
N MET A 1 -17.73 -56.36 -28.30
CA MET A 1 -19.11 -55.80 -28.13
C MET A 1 -19.18 -54.31 -28.43
N TRP A 2 -18.19 -53.49 -28.00
CA TRP A 2 -18.11 -52.11 -28.47
C TRP A 2 -18.01 -52.03 -30.00
N GLU A 3 -17.16 -52.84 -30.60
CA GLU A 3 -17.09 -52.97 -32.07
C GLU A 3 -18.38 -53.47 -32.71
N SER A 4 -19.12 -54.41 -32.08
CA SER A 4 -20.41 -54.88 -32.59
C SER A 4 -21.57 -53.87 -32.39
N LEU A 5 -21.51 -53.01 -31.38
CA LEU A 5 -22.48 -51.90 -31.18
C LEU A 5 -22.22 -50.74 -32.16
N THR A 6 -21.01 -50.61 -32.68
CA THR A 6 -20.66 -49.57 -33.66
C THR A 6 -20.73 -50.07 -35.11
N HIS A 7 -20.94 -51.38 -35.34
CA HIS A 7 -21.17 -51.93 -36.68
C HIS A 7 -22.57 -51.58 -37.17
N GLY A 8 -22.68 -50.51 -37.94
CA GLY A 8 -23.89 -50.01 -38.54
C GLY A 8 -24.47 -48.76 -37.86
N TRP A 9 -25.20 -47.97 -38.63
CA TRP A 9 -25.79 -46.70 -38.19
C TRP A 9 -26.74 -46.85 -36.97
N ASN A 10 -27.40 -47.96 -36.83
CA ASN A 10 -28.33 -48.24 -35.72
C ASN A 10 -27.61 -48.44 -34.38
N GLY A 11 -26.45 -49.08 -34.38
CA GLY A 11 -25.65 -49.29 -33.16
C GLY A 11 -25.03 -47.99 -32.63
N LEU A 12 -24.49 -47.18 -33.53
CA LEU A 12 -23.95 -45.86 -33.17
C LEU A 12 -25.03 -44.90 -32.65
N ALA A 13 -26.23 -44.91 -33.28
CA ALA A 13 -27.35 -44.11 -32.82
C ALA A 13 -27.83 -44.52 -31.42
N MET A 14 -27.86 -45.83 -31.12
CA MET A 14 -28.29 -46.34 -29.82
C MET A 14 -27.24 -46.01 -28.72
N ALA A 15 -25.95 -46.14 -29.01
CA ALA A 15 -24.87 -45.74 -28.10
C ALA A 15 -24.88 -44.23 -27.82
N TRP A 16 -25.15 -43.43 -28.87
CA TRP A 16 -25.28 -41.97 -28.72
C TRP A 16 -26.48 -41.59 -27.85
N LEU A 17 -27.63 -42.23 -27.99
CA LEU A 17 -28.81 -41.99 -27.15
C LEU A 17 -28.56 -42.35 -25.68
N LEU A 18 -27.79 -43.40 -25.39
CA LEU A 18 -27.41 -43.76 -24.01
C LEU A 18 -26.61 -42.64 -23.29
N VAL A 19 -25.90 -41.81 -24.04
CA VAL A 19 -25.18 -40.64 -23.50
C VAL A 19 -26.04 -39.39 -23.57
N ALA A 20 -26.71 -39.12 -24.69
CA ALA A 20 -27.43 -37.90 -24.95
C ALA A 20 -28.67 -37.69 -24.05
N VAL A 21 -29.42 -38.75 -23.77
CA VAL A 21 -30.61 -38.63 -22.91
C VAL A 21 -30.25 -38.25 -21.46
N PRO A 22 -29.31 -38.92 -20.79
CA PRO A 22 -28.85 -38.49 -19.45
C PRO A 22 -28.20 -37.11 -19.45
N LEU A 23 -27.46 -36.73 -20.53
CA LEU A 23 -26.92 -35.38 -20.70
C LEU A 23 -28.02 -34.33 -20.74
N TRP A 24 -29.09 -34.56 -21.51
CA TRP A 24 -30.24 -33.65 -21.60
C TRP A 24 -31.02 -33.58 -20.28
N VAL A 25 -31.17 -34.70 -19.57
CA VAL A 25 -31.73 -34.70 -18.20
C VAL A 25 -30.88 -33.85 -17.27
N SER A 26 -29.55 -33.99 -17.34
CA SER A 26 -28.63 -33.18 -16.55
C SER A 26 -28.68 -31.71 -16.93
N PHE A 27 -28.79 -31.36 -18.21
CA PHE A 27 -28.95 -30.00 -18.70
C PHE A 27 -30.28 -29.36 -18.23
N SER A 28 -31.36 -30.12 -18.25
CA SER A 28 -32.66 -29.64 -17.75
C SER A 28 -32.66 -29.40 -16.24
N GLN A 29 -31.88 -30.19 -15.47
CA GLN A 29 -31.75 -30.06 -14.03
C GLN A 29 -30.73 -28.96 -13.63
N GLY A 30 -29.72 -28.67 -14.48
CA GLY A 30 -28.61 -27.80 -14.22
C GLY A 30 -28.69 -26.41 -14.87
N ASN A 31 -29.85 -26.02 -15.46
CA ASN A 31 -30.03 -24.74 -16.16
C ASN A 31 -28.96 -24.47 -17.24
N ALA A 32 -28.75 -25.40 -18.14
CA ALA A 32 -27.83 -25.25 -19.24
C ALA A 32 -28.17 -24.01 -20.11
N ALA A 33 -27.18 -23.27 -20.52
CA ALA A 33 -27.34 -22.14 -21.43
C ALA A 33 -27.84 -22.61 -22.80
N ILE A 34 -28.59 -21.77 -23.53
CA ILE A 34 -29.12 -22.08 -24.85
C ILE A 34 -28.04 -22.63 -25.79
N ARG A 35 -26.84 -22.06 -25.77
CA ARG A 35 -25.69 -22.53 -26.56
C ARG A 35 -25.30 -23.98 -26.23
N GLN A 36 -25.44 -24.42 -24.98
CA GLN A 36 -25.13 -25.80 -24.57
C GLN A 36 -26.18 -26.77 -25.10
N TRP A 37 -27.45 -26.36 -25.15
CA TRP A 37 -28.52 -27.13 -25.77
C TRP A 37 -28.32 -27.29 -27.28
N VAL A 38 -27.93 -26.21 -27.97
CA VAL A 38 -27.64 -26.24 -29.42
C VAL A 38 -26.44 -27.14 -29.72
N LEU A 39 -25.40 -27.10 -28.88
CA LEU A 39 -24.19 -27.91 -29.03
C LEU A 39 -24.31 -29.31 -28.43
N SER A 40 -25.43 -29.65 -27.75
CA SER A 40 -25.59 -30.91 -27.04
C SER A 40 -25.39 -32.16 -27.90
N PRO A 41 -25.75 -32.21 -29.21
CA PRO A 41 -25.46 -33.37 -30.06
C PRO A 41 -23.94 -33.61 -30.21
N VAL A 42 -23.17 -32.54 -30.36
CA VAL A 42 -21.71 -32.61 -30.52
C VAL A 42 -21.05 -32.98 -29.19
N ILE A 43 -21.52 -32.39 -28.07
CA ILE A 43 -21.07 -32.71 -26.72
C ILE A 43 -21.31 -34.18 -26.38
N ALA A 44 -22.52 -34.70 -26.70
CA ALA A 44 -22.84 -36.10 -26.48
C ALA A 44 -21.92 -37.03 -27.29
N LEU A 45 -21.59 -36.65 -28.52
CA LEU A 45 -20.66 -37.39 -29.36
C LEU A 45 -19.23 -37.41 -28.75
N ALA A 46 -18.74 -36.28 -28.27
CA ALA A 46 -17.43 -36.19 -27.62
C ALA A 46 -17.37 -37.04 -26.34
N ILE A 47 -18.43 -37.01 -25.51
CA ILE A 47 -18.53 -37.84 -24.30
C ILE A 47 -18.61 -39.33 -24.68
N LEU A 48 -19.32 -39.67 -25.73
CA LEU A 48 -19.43 -41.04 -26.22
C LEU A 48 -18.07 -41.62 -26.61
N PHE A 49 -17.27 -40.87 -27.37
CA PHE A 49 -15.93 -41.31 -27.76
C PHE A 49 -14.97 -41.41 -26.55
N GLY A 50 -15.00 -40.43 -25.63
CA GLY A 50 -14.17 -40.48 -24.41
C GLY A 50 -14.55 -41.65 -23.49
N ALA A 51 -15.85 -41.83 -23.24
CA ALA A 51 -16.35 -42.96 -22.44
C ALA A 51 -16.10 -44.30 -23.12
N GLY A 52 -16.22 -44.39 -24.45
CA GLY A 52 -15.90 -45.57 -25.23
C GLY A 52 -14.45 -46.02 -25.09
N LEU A 53 -13.50 -45.08 -25.11
CA LEU A 53 -12.10 -45.35 -24.88
C LEU A 53 -11.87 -45.92 -23.45
N CYS A 54 -12.46 -45.31 -22.44
CA CYS A 54 -12.35 -45.80 -21.04
C CYS A 54 -12.95 -47.18 -20.86
N VAL A 55 -14.15 -47.43 -21.49
CA VAL A 55 -14.81 -48.71 -21.44
C VAL A 55 -13.99 -49.79 -22.14
N SER A 56 -13.37 -49.50 -23.28
CA SER A 56 -12.51 -50.44 -23.99
C SER A 56 -11.31 -50.87 -23.17
N VAL A 57 -10.64 -49.92 -22.47
CA VAL A 57 -9.55 -50.21 -21.57
C VAL A 57 -9.99 -51.07 -20.38
N LEU A 58 -11.17 -50.74 -19.81
CA LEU A 58 -11.73 -51.49 -18.68
C LEU A 58 -12.10 -52.93 -19.07
N GLN A 59 -12.75 -53.14 -20.25
CA GLN A 59 -13.09 -54.46 -20.78
C GLN A 59 -11.82 -55.31 -21.04
N ALA A 60 -10.79 -54.71 -21.63
CA ALA A 60 -9.52 -55.37 -21.87
C ALA A 60 -8.81 -55.80 -20.56
N SER A 61 -8.93 -54.98 -19.50
CA SER A 61 -8.34 -55.26 -18.19
C SER A 61 -9.06 -56.35 -17.41
N LEU A 62 -10.38 -56.42 -17.52
CA LEU A 62 -11.21 -57.37 -16.76
C LEU A 62 -11.37 -58.74 -17.41
N ASN A 63 -11.08 -58.83 -18.73
CA ASN A 63 -11.23 -60.06 -19.53
C ASN A 63 -12.61 -60.75 -19.29
N ALA A 64 -13.65 -59.95 -19.19
CA ALA A 64 -14.99 -60.34 -18.76
C ALA A 64 -15.77 -60.94 -19.96
N GLY A 65 -16.71 -61.84 -19.71
CA GLY A 65 -17.57 -62.39 -20.75
C GLY A 65 -18.61 -61.41 -21.28
N THR A 66 -19.21 -61.74 -22.43
CA THR A 66 -20.10 -60.85 -23.21
C THR A 66 -21.26 -60.20 -22.44
N VAL A 67 -21.77 -60.86 -21.40
CA VAL A 67 -22.84 -60.30 -20.54
C VAL A 67 -22.33 -59.19 -19.63
N MET A 68 -21.12 -59.35 -19.07
CA MET A 68 -20.49 -58.35 -18.23
C MET A 68 -20.10 -57.11 -19.04
N ASP A 69 -19.61 -57.31 -20.26
CA ASP A 69 -19.29 -56.22 -21.20
C ASP A 69 -20.53 -55.37 -21.55
N ALA A 70 -21.70 -56.01 -21.73
CA ALA A 70 -22.95 -55.34 -21.97
C ALA A 70 -23.37 -54.48 -20.75
N ALA A 71 -23.21 -55.03 -19.55
CA ALA A 71 -23.54 -54.34 -18.32
C ALA A 71 -22.66 -53.10 -18.09
N ILE A 72 -21.34 -53.19 -18.38
CA ILE A 72 -20.43 -52.06 -18.30
C ILE A 72 -20.86 -50.91 -19.22
N VAL A 73 -21.20 -51.21 -20.46
CA VAL A 73 -21.65 -50.18 -21.42
C VAL A 73 -22.96 -49.52 -20.95
N LEU A 74 -23.97 -50.32 -20.54
CA LEU A 74 -25.26 -49.82 -20.07
C LEU A 74 -25.20 -48.96 -18.82
N VAL A 75 -24.16 -49.09 -18.00
CA VAL A 75 -23.96 -48.28 -16.80
C VAL A 75 -23.03 -47.07 -17.06
N CYS A 76 -21.91 -47.29 -17.71
CA CYS A 76 -20.88 -46.23 -17.86
C CYS A 76 -21.33 -45.09 -18.80
N PHE A 77 -22.03 -45.38 -19.89
CA PHE A 77 -22.44 -44.36 -20.83
C PHE A 77 -23.49 -43.39 -20.26
N PRO A 78 -24.58 -43.86 -19.64
CA PRO A 78 -25.52 -42.97 -18.96
C PRO A 78 -24.89 -42.16 -17.84
N LEU A 79 -24.01 -42.75 -17.04
CA LEU A 79 -23.28 -42.03 -15.98
C LEU A 79 -22.35 -40.96 -16.57
N ALA A 80 -21.58 -41.26 -17.62
CA ALA A 80 -20.74 -40.29 -18.30
C ALA A 80 -21.57 -39.13 -18.88
N GLY A 81 -22.70 -39.39 -19.50
CA GLY A 81 -23.62 -38.37 -19.99
C GLY A 81 -24.18 -37.48 -18.89
N TYR A 82 -24.65 -38.09 -17.81
CA TYR A 82 -25.19 -37.36 -16.65
C TYR A 82 -24.17 -36.52 -15.92
N PHE A 83 -23.02 -37.09 -15.55
CA PHE A 83 -21.98 -36.37 -14.86
C PHE A 83 -21.26 -35.33 -15.73
N GLY A 84 -21.08 -35.63 -17.03
CA GLY A 84 -20.56 -34.68 -18.00
C GLY A 84 -21.46 -33.45 -18.14
N GLY A 85 -22.79 -33.68 -18.24
CA GLY A 85 -23.77 -32.60 -18.25
C GLY A 85 -23.76 -31.77 -16.96
N ARG A 86 -23.67 -32.44 -15.82
CA ARG A 86 -23.61 -31.76 -14.52
C ARG A 86 -22.31 -30.97 -14.30
N TYR A 87 -21.20 -31.45 -14.84
CA TYR A 87 -19.93 -30.71 -14.84
C TYR A 87 -20.01 -29.44 -15.68
N LEU A 88 -20.57 -29.55 -16.91
CA LEU A 88 -20.73 -28.42 -17.81
C LEU A 88 -21.71 -27.36 -17.29
N THR A 89 -22.76 -27.76 -16.58
CA THR A 89 -23.73 -26.83 -15.98
C THR A 89 -23.19 -26.19 -14.69
N ARG A 90 -22.33 -26.86 -13.91
CA ARG A 90 -21.64 -26.27 -12.76
C ARG A 90 -20.76 -25.09 -13.16
N SER A 91 -20.12 -25.15 -14.31
CA SER A 91 -19.27 -24.08 -14.84
C SER A 91 -20.05 -22.83 -15.28
N SER A 92 -21.36 -22.92 -15.49
CA SER A 92 -22.20 -21.80 -15.93
C SER A 92 -22.91 -21.03 -14.80
N ALA A 93 -22.96 -21.59 -13.60
CA ALA A 93 -23.63 -20.97 -12.45
C ALA A 93 -22.59 -20.22 -11.60
N GLY A 94 -22.20 -19.00 -12.01
CA GLY A 94 -21.33 -18.23 -11.13
C GLY A 94 -20.53 -17.07 -11.69
N ASN A 95 -20.76 -16.63 -12.91
CA ASN A 95 -20.12 -15.37 -13.33
C ASN A 95 -21.03 -14.19 -13.00
N ASP A 96 -20.79 -13.58 -11.82
CA ASP A 96 -21.35 -12.27 -11.52
C ASP A 96 -20.94 -11.29 -12.62
N ILE A 97 -21.91 -10.57 -13.18
CA ILE A 97 -21.64 -9.57 -14.21
C ILE A 97 -21.36 -8.24 -13.51
N HIS A 98 -20.12 -7.76 -13.62
CA HIS A 98 -19.75 -6.43 -13.12
C HIS A 98 -20.55 -5.36 -13.88
N LYS A 99 -21.28 -4.49 -13.16
CA LYS A 99 -22.09 -3.41 -13.72
C LYS A 99 -21.40 -2.06 -13.58
N ARG A 100 -20.98 -1.71 -12.38
CA ARG A 100 -20.30 -0.44 -12.07
C ARG A 100 -19.51 -0.52 -10.77
N GLY A 101 -18.74 0.53 -10.46
CA GLY A 101 -17.91 0.64 -9.28
C GLY A 101 -16.49 0.13 -9.51
N THR A 102 -15.82 -0.27 -8.44
CA THR A 102 -14.42 -0.70 -8.47
C THR A 102 -14.22 -1.91 -9.36
N ARG A 103 -13.20 -1.83 -10.23
CA ARG A 103 -12.74 -2.95 -11.08
C ARG A 103 -11.49 -3.57 -10.47
N LEU A 104 -11.44 -4.89 -10.42
CA LEU A 104 -10.28 -5.67 -10.03
C LEU A 104 -9.74 -6.41 -11.26
N ARG A 105 -8.41 -6.38 -11.43
CA ARG A 105 -7.67 -7.14 -12.46
C ARG A 105 -6.70 -8.10 -11.78
N GLU A 106 -6.49 -9.25 -12.37
CA GLU A 106 -5.40 -10.15 -11.98
C GLU A 106 -4.10 -9.71 -12.68
N ASP A 107 -2.95 -9.91 -12.02
CA ASP A 107 -1.62 -9.53 -12.52
C ASP A 107 -1.32 -10.05 -13.95
N THR A 108 -1.76 -11.27 -14.26
CA THR A 108 -1.60 -11.87 -15.59
C THR A 108 -2.27 -11.10 -16.72
N GLU A 109 -3.37 -10.40 -16.44
CA GLU A 109 -4.07 -9.56 -17.41
C GLU A 109 -3.34 -8.24 -17.60
N HIS A 110 -2.80 -7.68 -16.53
CA HIS A 110 -2.05 -6.43 -16.59
C HIS A 110 -0.74 -6.59 -17.35
N ARG A 111 0.04 -7.64 -17.09
CA ARG A 111 1.28 -7.96 -17.83
C ARG A 111 1.05 -8.14 -19.33
N ARG A 112 -0.06 -8.74 -19.74
CA ARG A 112 -0.44 -8.87 -21.16
C ARG A 112 -0.84 -7.53 -21.79
N SER A 113 -1.43 -6.63 -21.02
CA SER A 113 -1.84 -5.30 -21.47
C SER A 113 -0.64 -4.36 -21.58
N SER A 114 0.27 -4.36 -20.60
CA SER A 114 1.48 -3.52 -20.60
C SER A 114 2.46 -3.94 -21.69
N THR A 115 2.62 -5.23 -21.97
CA THR A 115 3.47 -5.74 -23.08
C THR A 115 2.93 -5.32 -24.45
N ARG A 116 1.64 -4.97 -24.57
CA ARG A 116 1.05 -4.46 -25.83
C ARG A 116 1.21 -2.95 -26.02
N LEU A 117 1.50 -2.21 -24.97
CA LEU A 117 1.64 -0.74 -25.02
C LEU A 117 3.09 -0.28 -25.18
N ASP A 118 4.07 -1.21 -25.21
CA ASP A 118 5.49 -0.87 -25.10
C ASP A 118 6.43 -1.57 -26.07
N GLY A 119 7.14 -0.70 -26.72
CA GLY A 119 8.56 -0.47 -26.57
C GLY A 119 8.93 0.11 -25.17
N GLY A 120 9.43 -0.74 -24.24
CA GLY A 120 9.80 -0.32 -22.90
C GLY A 120 10.66 0.96 -22.93
N HIS A 121 10.16 2.03 -22.32
CA HIS A 121 10.91 3.27 -22.23
C HIS A 121 12.06 3.03 -21.23
N ALA A 122 13.28 3.15 -21.69
CA ALA A 122 14.45 3.10 -20.82
C ALA A 122 14.27 4.11 -19.67
N GLY A 123 14.27 3.62 -18.42
CA GLY A 123 14.07 4.45 -17.23
C GLY A 123 12.66 4.49 -16.67
N GLN A 124 11.71 3.68 -17.16
CA GLN A 124 10.39 3.53 -16.52
C GLN A 124 10.51 2.81 -15.19
N LEU A 125 9.93 3.39 -14.13
CA LEU A 125 9.88 2.78 -12.80
C LEU A 125 8.86 1.65 -12.76
N THR A 126 9.09 0.68 -11.88
CA THR A 126 8.14 -0.40 -11.60
C THR A 126 7.78 -0.45 -10.12
N LEU A 127 6.56 -0.87 -9.83
CA LEU A 127 6.08 -1.19 -8.50
C LEU A 127 5.32 -2.51 -8.56
N ALA A 128 5.83 -3.52 -7.87
CA ALA A 128 5.32 -4.90 -7.96
C ALA A 128 5.35 -5.47 -9.41
N GLY A 129 6.36 -5.12 -10.21
CA GLY A 129 6.47 -5.51 -11.61
C GLY A 129 5.55 -4.74 -12.57
N VAL A 130 4.72 -3.84 -12.06
CA VAL A 130 3.82 -2.99 -12.84
C VAL A 130 4.53 -1.68 -13.17
N GLY A 131 4.57 -1.29 -14.45
CA GLY A 131 5.17 -0.02 -14.88
C GLY A 131 4.41 1.18 -14.33
N VAL A 132 5.12 2.12 -13.71
CA VAL A 132 4.56 3.37 -13.19
C VAL A 132 4.62 4.42 -14.30
N PRO A 133 3.48 5.00 -14.72
CA PRO A 133 3.48 6.12 -15.64
C PRO A 133 4.24 7.33 -15.07
N PRO A 134 5.05 8.05 -15.86
CA PRO A 134 5.80 9.21 -15.38
C PRO A 134 4.93 10.29 -14.72
N GLU A 135 3.71 10.49 -15.22
CA GLU A 135 2.73 11.43 -14.67
C GLU A 135 2.16 11.00 -13.31
N ASP A 136 2.31 9.73 -12.95
CA ASP A 136 1.86 9.20 -11.65
C ASP A 136 2.95 9.29 -10.58
N GLU A 137 4.22 9.39 -10.95
CA GLU A 137 5.32 9.45 -9.99
C GLU A 137 5.16 10.61 -9.00
N THR A 138 4.78 11.80 -9.48
CA THR A 138 4.58 12.99 -8.63
C THR A 138 3.25 13.01 -7.88
N LYS A 139 2.37 12.03 -8.09
CA LYS A 139 1.11 11.89 -7.36
C LYS A 139 1.26 11.15 -6.05
N HIS A 140 2.48 10.96 -5.59
CA HIS A 140 2.85 10.33 -4.34
C HIS A 140 2.33 8.90 -4.15
N PHE A 141 2.99 8.15 -3.27
CA PHE A 141 2.69 6.73 -3.02
C PHE A 141 2.38 6.51 -1.55
N LYS A 142 1.33 5.75 -1.28
CA LYS A 142 1.04 5.21 0.04
C LYS A 142 1.08 3.69 0.01
N LEU A 143 1.81 3.10 0.97
CA LEU A 143 1.95 1.67 1.14
C LEU A 143 1.40 1.27 2.51
N ILE A 144 0.37 0.45 2.51
CA ILE A 144 -0.38 0.07 3.71
C ILE A 144 -0.22 -1.43 3.94
N GLY A 145 0.18 -1.83 5.14
CA GLY A 145 0.31 -3.24 5.49
C GLY A 145 1.08 -3.46 6.78
N THR A 146 0.87 -4.58 7.43
CA THR A 146 1.59 -4.96 8.64
C THR A 146 3.07 -5.25 8.38
N THR A 147 3.85 -5.41 9.44
CA THR A 147 5.28 -5.76 9.35
C THR A 147 5.46 -7.09 8.62
N GLY A 148 6.49 -7.18 7.77
CA GLY A 148 6.84 -8.41 7.05
C GLY A 148 6.01 -8.70 5.80
N THR A 149 4.98 -7.90 5.48
CA THR A 149 4.08 -8.16 4.35
C THR A 149 4.64 -7.77 2.99
N GLY A 150 5.78 -7.02 2.95
CA GLY A 150 6.47 -6.65 1.71
C GLY A 150 6.51 -5.16 1.40
N LYS A 151 6.11 -4.24 2.30
CA LYS A 151 6.21 -2.78 2.08
C LYS A 151 7.62 -2.36 1.66
N SER A 152 8.63 -2.69 2.47
CA SER A 152 10.02 -2.33 2.18
C SER A 152 10.54 -2.99 0.90
N THR A 153 10.04 -4.18 0.53
CA THR A 153 10.35 -4.84 -0.76
C THR A 153 9.82 -4.00 -1.94
N ALA A 154 8.59 -3.53 -1.85
CA ALA A 154 7.97 -2.68 -2.86
C ALA A 154 8.69 -1.32 -2.98
N ILE A 155 9.04 -0.70 -1.84
CA ILE A 155 9.81 0.56 -1.80
C ILE A 155 11.19 0.35 -2.46
N ARG A 156 11.88 -0.74 -2.14
CA ARG A 156 13.20 -1.06 -2.73
C ARG A 156 13.11 -1.20 -4.24
N GLU A 157 12.10 -1.90 -4.76
CA GLU A 157 11.90 -2.03 -6.22
C GLU A 157 11.74 -0.66 -6.88
N LEU A 158 10.81 0.16 -6.38
CA LEU A 158 10.51 1.49 -6.92
C LEU A 158 11.74 2.39 -6.91
N ILE A 159 12.45 2.44 -5.78
CA ILE A 159 13.60 3.33 -5.59
C ILE A 159 14.84 2.81 -6.31
N THR A 160 15.02 1.50 -6.48
CA THR A 160 16.10 0.98 -7.34
C THR A 160 16.02 1.60 -8.74
N GLY A 161 14.85 1.54 -9.38
CA GLY A 161 14.66 2.15 -10.69
C GLY A 161 14.89 3.68 -10.70
N ALA A 162 14.47 4.38 -9.64
CA ALA A 162 14.69 5.82 -9.51
C ALA A 162 16.18 6.17 -9.40
N LEU A 163 16.93 5.45 -8.57
CA LEU A 163 18.37 5.68 -8.38
C LEU A 163 19.18 5.28 -9.63
N ASP A 164 18.82 4.19 -10.29
CA ASP A 164 19.45 3.77 -11.54
C ASP A 164 19.25 4.80 -12.66
N ARG A 165 18.15 5.54 -12.62
CA ARG A 165 17.85 6.67 -13.51
C ARG A 165 18.61 7.96 -13.14
N GLY A 166 19.27 7.98 -11.99
CA GLY A 166 20.01 9.14 -11.47
C GLY A 166 19.17 10.11 -10.63
N ASP A 167 17.99 9.71 -10.15
CA ASP A 167 17.18 10.50 -9.25
C ASP A 167 17.85 10.61 -7.87
N ARG A 168 17.51 11.66 -7.11
CA ARG A 168 17.95 11.84 -5.73
C ARG A 168 16.89 11.36 -4.75
N ALA A 169 17.32 10.95 -3.56
CA ALA A 169 16.39 10.51 -2.53
C ALA A 169 16.81 10.93 -1.12
N ILE A 170 15.83 11.10 -0.24
CA ILE A 170 16.01 11.25 1.21
C ILE A 170 15.25 10.10 1.86
N PHE A 171 15.94 9.31 2.68
CA PHE A 171 15.35 8.20 3.42
C PHE A 171 15.29 8.50 4.91
N ALA A 172 14.12 8.44 5.51
CA ALA A 172 13.98 8.11 6.92
C ALA A 172 14.07 6.59 7.03
N ASP A 173 15.22 6.07 7.46
CA ASP A 173 15.63 4.68 7.27
C ASP A 173 15.61 3.89 8.60
N PRO A 174 14.51 3.21 8.92
CA PRO A 174 14.44 2.37 10.10
C PRO A 174 15.47 1.24 9.99
N ASP A 175 16.24 1.05 11.07
CA ASP A 175 17.29 0.03 11.24
C ASP A 175 18.38 0.03 10.15
N GLY A 176 18.48 1.11 9.35
CA GLY A 176 19.50 1.25 8.30
C GLY A 176 19.37 0.30 7.12
N GLY A 177 18.18 -0.26 6.90
CA GLY A 177 17.94 -1.27 5.87
C GLY A 177 18.05 -0.74 4.43
N TYR A 178 17.72 0.51 4.20
CA TYR A 178 17.88 1.18 2.90
C TYR A 178 19.32 1.62 2.68
N ARG A 179 19.99 2.15 3.72
CA ARG A 179 21.43 2.45 3.69
C ARG A 179 22.24 1.20 3.33
N ALA A 180 22.02 0.09 4.01
CA ALA A 180 22.74 -1.16 3.76
C ALA A 180 22.60 -1.65 2.31
N ARG A 181 21.48 -1.34 1.65
CA ARG A 181 21.20 -1.76 0.28
C ARG A 181 21.70 -0.79 -0.77
N PHE A 182 21.57 0.52 -0.54
CA PHE A 182 21.68 1.54 -1.57
C PHE A 182 22.88 2.49 -1.40
N TYR A 183 23.54 2.49 -0.26
CA TYR A 183 24.63 3.45 0.00
C TYR A 183 25.79 3.27 -0.98
N ASP A 184 26.14 4.35 -1.66
CA ASP A 184 27.26 4.45 -2.57
C ASP A 184 27.99 5.79 -2.37
N ALA A 185 29.18 5.73 -1.76
CA ALA A 185 30.00 6.92 -1.51
C ALA A 185 30.42 7.62 -2.82
N SER A 186 30.58 6.86 -3.93
CA SER A 186 31.00 7.43 -5.23
C SER A 186 29.90 8.28 -5.87
N ARG A 187 28.65 8.03 -5.56
CA ARG A 187 27.49 8.83 -5.97
C ARG A 187 27.38 10.15 -5.16
N GLY A 188 28.07 10.28 -4.05
CA GLY A 188 28.00 11.42 -3.14
C GLY A 188 26.92 11.27 -2.08
N ASP A 189 26.61 10.03 -1.69
CA ASP A 189 25.64 9.73 -0.65
C ASP A 189 26.09 10.19 0.72
N VAL A 190 25.16 10.65 1.52
CA VAL A 190 25.39 11.25 2.84
C VAL A 190 24.60 10.52 3.90
N ILE A 191 25.19 10.36 5.08
CA ILE A 191 24.54 9.80 6.27
C ILE A 191 24.36 10.91 7.30
N LEU A 192 23.15 11.05 7.85
CA LEU A 192 22.81 12.06 8.84
C LEU A 192 22.16 11.41 10.07
N ASN A 193 22.95 11.12 11.09
CA ASN A 193 22.53 10.64 12.41
C ASN A 193 23.64 10.94 13.43
N PRO A 194 23.41 11.74 14.47
CA PRO A 194 24.46 12.12 15.44
C PRO A 194 25.05 10.92 16.20
N PHE A 195 24.41 9.77 16.19
CA PHE A 195 24.91 8.54 16.82
C PHE A 195 25.70 7.62 15.86
N ASP A 196 25.80 7.98 14.58
CA ASP A 196 26.53 7.17 13.59
C ASP A 196 27.92 7.74 13.33
N PRO A 197 29.00 6.95 13.48
CA PRO A 197 30.37 7.43 13.25
C PRO A 197 30.64 7.90 11.81
N ALA A 198 29.87 7.42 10.84
CA ALA A 198 30.01 7.80 9.43
C ALA A 198 29.13 9.01 9.06
N SER A 199 28.44 9.60 10.04
CA SER A 199 27.53 10.73 9.80
C SER A 199 28.32 12.02 9.57
N VAL A 200 27.75 12.88 8.70
CA VAL A 200 28.11 14.30 8.66
C VAL A 200 27.58 15.02 9.91
N LYS A 201 28.16 16.19 10.21
CA LYS A 201 27.74 17.01 11.34
C LYS A 201 26.70 18.04 10.90
N TRP A 202 25.48 17.94 11.40
CA TRP A 202 24.46 18.93 11.07
C TRP A 202 24.81 20.33 11.57
N ASP A 203 24.76 21.30 10.66
CA ASP A 203 24.94 22.72 10.99
C ASP A 203 23.58 23.42 11.02
N LEU A 204 23.02 23.55 12.22
CA LEU A 204 21.73 24.20 12.45
C LEU A 204 21.73 25.64 11.93
N PHE A 205 22.85 26.37 12.11
CA PHE A 205 22.91 27.77 11.69
C PHE A 205 22.99 27.95 10.19
N ALA A 206 23.49 26.96 9.46
CA ALA A 206 23.46 26.96 8.00
C ALA A 206 22.03 26.77 7.42
N GLU A 207 21.08 26.24 8.21
CA GLU A 207 19.67 26.17 7.81
C GLU A 207 18.97 27.53 7.86
N ILE A 208 19.55 28.53 8.51
CA ILE A 208 18.96 29.87 8.70
C ILE A 208 19.50 30.82 7.63
N THR A 209 18.75 31.01 6.56
CA THR A 209 19.08 31.95 5.46
C THR A 209 18.23 33.21 5.50
N ASN A 210 17.02 33.14 6.07
CA ASN A 210 16.09 34.24 6.21
C ASN A 210 15.68 34.46 7.67
N PRO A 211 15.22 35.65 8.08
CA PRO A 211 14.80 35.92 9.45
C PRO A 211 13.67 35.02 9.97
N TYR A 212 12.78 34.55 9.09
CA TYR A 212 11.67 33.65 9.44
C TYR A 212 12.09 32.19 9.57
N ASP A 213 13.25 31.79 9.06
CA ASP A 213 13.72 30.39 9.12
C ASP A 213 13.94 29.94 10.57
N VAL A 214 14.33 30.86 11.47
CA VAL A 214 14.52 30.55 12.89
C VAL A 214 13.22 30.06 13.54
N GLU A 215 12.13 30.75 13.25
CA GLU A 215 10.81 30.39 13.78
C GLU A 215 10.30 29.07 13.17
N GLN A 216 10.51 28.89 11.88
CA GLN A 216 10.17 27.64 11.21
C GLN A 216 10.98 26.46 11.74
N LEU A 217 12.25 26.68 12.04
CA LEU A 217 13.14 25.67 12.64
C LEU A 217 12.67 25.30 14.05
N ALA A 218 12.35 26.30 14.89
CA ALA A 218 11.82 26.06 16.23
C ALA A 218 10.51 25.29 16.20
N ASN A 219 9.60 25.60 15.25
CA ASN A 219 8.35 24.87 15.06
C ASN A 219 8.58 23.43 14.60
N ALA A 220 9.58 23.19 13.75
CA ALA A 220 9.93 21.85 13.28
C ALA A 220 10.52 20.99 14.40
N LEU A 221 11.42 21.57 15.20
CA LEU A 221 12.10 20.89 16.31
C LEU A 221 11.17 20.62 17.50
N ILE A 222 10.19 21.50 17.74
CA ILE A 222 9.22 21.40 18.84
C ILE A 222 7.81 21.45 18.24
N PRO A 223 7.27 20.37 17.70
CA PRO A 223 5.91 20.36 17.14
C PRO A 223 4.86 20.75 18.19
N ALA A 224 3.74 21.35 17.74
CA ALA A 224 2.68 21.83 18.64
C ALA A 224 2.11 20.74 19.55
N GLY A 225 2.02 19.50 19.05
CA GLY A 225 1.40 18.37 19.75
C GLY A 225 -0.13 18.49 19.84
N ASP A 226 -0.75 17.53 20.52
CA ASP A 226 -2.19 17.49 20.71
C ASP A 226 -2.72 18.63 21.59
N GLU A 227 -4.04 18.85 21.57
CA GLU A 227 -4.72 19.78 22.44
C GLU A 227 -4.53 19.39 23.92
N GLY A 228 -4.21 20.38 24.76
CA GLY A 228 -3.99 20.17 26.19
C GLY A 228 -2.95 21.12 26.80
N PRO A 229 -2.71 21.04 28.11
CA PRO A 229 -1.78 21.94 28.82
C PRO A 229 -0.33 21.89 28.27
N GLY A 230 0.08 20.75 27.72
CA GLY A 230 1.40 20.60 27.11
C GLY A 230 1.61 21.43 25.85
N ARG A 231 0.55 21.80 25.13
CA ARG A 231 0.61 22.65 23.91
C ARG A 231 1.11 24.05 24.22
N GLU A 232 0.63 24.63 25.31
CA GLU A 232 1.05 25.96 25.75
C GLU A 232 2.53 26.00 26.11
N TRP A 233 3.00 25.02 26.88
CA TRP A 233 4.41 24.90 27.25
C TRP A 233 5.32 24.69 26.03
N ARG A 234 4.89 23.95 25.04
CA ARG A 234 5.63 23.84 23.76
C ARG A 234 5.65 25.16 23.00
N GLY A 235 4.57 25.97 23.08
CA GLY A 235 4.53 27.31 22.54
C GLY A 235 5.59 28.20 23.17
N TYR A 236 5.67 28.22 24.50
CA TYR A 236 6.71 28.97 25.24
C TYR A 236 8.12 28.47 24.92
N ALA A 237 8.32 27.15 24.85
CA ALA A 237 9.60 26.57 24.46
C ALA A 237 10.04 27.01 23.06
N ARG A 238 9.13 27.03 22.08
CA ARG A 238 9.42 27.54 20.73
C ARG A 238 9.80 29.03 20.75
N THR A 239 9.06 29.85 21.48
CA THR A 239 9.37 31.27 21.63
C THR A 239 10.75 31.48 22.22
N PHE A 240 11.12 30.71 23.25
CA PHE A 240 12.41 30.75 23.88
C PHE A 240 13.53 30.31 22.92
N VAL A 241 13.41 29.15 22.28
CA VAL A 241 14.36 28.62 21.27
C VAL A 241 14.55 29.63 20.15
N THR A 242 13.45 30.21 19.63
CA THR A 242 13.50 31.21 18.56
C THR A 242 14.30 32.44 18.98
N ALA A 243 14.08 32.98 20.20
CA ALA A 243 14.74 34.18 20.68
C ALA A 243 16.26 33.93 20.83
N VAL A 244 16.65 32.83 21.51
CA VAL A 244 18.03 32.47 21.73
C VAL A 244 18.75 32.18 20.42
N THR A 245 18.19 31.34 19.54
CA THR A 245 18.82 30.97 18.26
C THR A 245 18.99 32.20 17.36
N ARG A 246 17.99 33.09 17.30
CA ARG A 246 18.06 34.35 16.54
C ARG A 246 19.19 35.23 17.02
N ARG A 247 19.37 35.37 18.34
CA ARG A 247 20.44 36.16 18.92
C ARG A 247 21.82 35.58 18.65
N CYS A 248 21.98 34.25 18.79
CA CYS A 248 23.21 33.57 18.43
C CYS A 248 23.58 33.82 16.95
N LYS A 249 22.62 33.70 16.05
CA LYS A 249 22.82 33.97 14.62
C LYS A 249 23.26 35.43 14.37
N GLN A 250 22.61 36.41 15.04
CA GLN A 250 22.89 37.84 14.87
C GLN A 250 24.27 38.22 15.47
N SER A 251 24.69 37.61 16.57
CA SER A 251 26.00 37.86 17.19
C SER A 251 27.17 37.15 16.50
N GLY A 252 26.90 36.34 15.47
CA GLY A 252 27.92 35.53 14.81
C GLY A 252 28.35 34.30 15.60
N THR A 253 27.66 33.96 16.70
CA THR A 253 27.92 32.76 17.48
C THR A 253 27.25 31.57 16.81
N HIS A 254 27.96 30.89 15.93
CA HIS A 254 27.45 29.73 15.18
C HIS A 254 27.94 28.42 15.83
N ASP A 255 27.97 28.37 17.16
CA ASP A 255 28.35 27.19 17.94
C ASP A 255 27.11 26.50 18.52
N LEU A 256 26.88 25.26 18.11
CA LEU A 256 25.75 24.45 18.59
C LEU A 256 25.91 24.03 20.05
N ALA A 257 27.16 23.87 20.54
CA ALA A 257 27.41 23.58 21.96
C ALA A 257 27.00 24.75 22.84
N GLU A 258 27.35 25.99 22.42
CA GLU A 258 26.92 27.18 23.12
C GLU A 258 25.40 27.39 23.06
N LEU A 259 24.80 27.18 21.90
CA LEU A 259 23.33 27.21 21.78
C LEU A 259 22.68 26.22 22.75
N TRP A 260 23.17 24.98 22.82
CA TRP A 260 22.66 23.96 23.73
C TRP A 260 22.83 24.38 25.20
N ARG A 261 23.98 24.91 25.57
CA ARG A 261 24.24 25.46 26.92
C ARG A 261 23.25 26.58 27.28
N LEU A 262 23.03 27.51 26.37
CA LEU A 262 22.09 28.63 26.57
C LEU A 262 20.65 28.14 26.75
N LEU A 263 20.23 27.15 25.97
CA LEU A 263 18.88 26.61 26.04
C LEU A 263 18.62 25.78 27.31
N THR A 264 19.64 25.12 27.88
CA THR A 264 19.44 24.12 28.95
C THR A 264 20.05 24.49 30.29
N ALA A 265 21.24 25.12 30.33
CA ALA A 265 22.05 25.24 31.52
C ALA A 265 22.45 26.68 31.93
N ALA A 266 22.38 27.64 31.00
CA ALA A 266 22.83 29.01 31.27
C ALA A 266 22.08 29.67 32.43
N SER A 267 22.73 30.58 33.18
CA SER A 267 22.08 31.34 34.23
C SER A 267 21.04 32.33 33.67
N SER A 268 20.14 32.82 34.51
CA SER A 268 19.20 33.87 34.09
C SER A 268 19.96 35.18 33.75
N GLU A 269 21.09 35.43 34.40
CA GLU A 269 21.94 36.58 34.11
C GLU A 269 22.57 36.48 32.72
N ASP A 270 23.05 35.32 32.31
CA ASP A 270 23.56 35.07 30.95
C ASP A 270 22.48 35.23 29.88
N LEU A 271 21.25 34.80 30.18
CA LEU A 271 20.13 34.81 29.23
C LEU A 271 19.48 36.19 29.09
N LEU A 272 19.45 37.00 30.14
CA LEU A 272 18.77 38.30 30.14
C LEU A 272 19.18 39.20 28.96
N PRO A 273 20.48 39.42 28.67
CA PRO A 273 20.88 40.23 27.52
C PRO A 273 20.50 39.62 26.16
N ILE A 274 20.35 38.29 26.12
CA ILE A 274 19.98 37.55 24.91
C ILE A 274 18.49 37.72 24.58
N VAL A 275 17.62 37.66 25.59
CA VAL A 275 16.16 37.69 25.39
C VAL A 275 15.55 39.10 25.55
N THR A 276 16.32 40.08 26.05
CA THR A 276 15.82 41.45 26.19
C THR A 276 15.34 42.01 24.86
N GLY A 277 14.12 42.58 24.86
CA GLY A 277 13.45 43.07 23.67
C GLY A 277 12.82 41.98 22.78
N THR A 278 12.78 40.73 23.24
CA THR A 278 12.10 39.62 22.54
C THR A 278 10.85 39.15 23.29
N PRO A 279 9.95 38.41 22.64
CA PRO A 279 8.80 37.78 23.31
C PRO A 279 9.17 36.79 24.44
N ALA A 280 10.41 36.37 24.54
CA ALA A 280 10.90 35.48 25.59
C ALA A 280 11.33 36.23 26.86
N GLN A 281 11.45 37.58 26.84
CA GLN A 281 11.87 38.38 27.99
C GLN A 281 11.03 38.12 29.25
N PRO A 282 9.68 38.03 29.19
CA PRO A 282 8.87 37.79 30.38
C PRO A 282 9.17 36.45 31.08
N PHE A 283 9.81 35.51 30.42
CA PHE A 283 10.16 34.21 31.00
C PHE A 283 11.32 34.29 32.02
N LEU A 284 12.05 35.42 32.01
CA LEU A 284 13.21 35.67 32.87
C LEU A 284 12.97 36.74 33.95
N GLU A 285 11.74 37.26 34.05
CA GLU A 285 11.41 38.24 35.10
C GLU A 285 11.48 37.62 36.50
N SER A 286 11.72 38.44 37.52
CA SER A 286 12.09 38.03 38.88
C SER A 286 11.18 37.00 39.55
N ASN A 287 9.90 36.91 39.11
CA ASN A 287 8.94 35.97 39.65
C ASN A 287 8.73 34.72 38.75
N SER A 288 9.52 34.57 37.67
CA SER A 288 9.28 33.57 36.61
C SER A 288 10.27 32.40 36.64
N ALA A 289 11.05 32.21 37.70
CA ALA A 289 12.03 31.11 37.77
C ALA A 289 11.44 29.71 37.54
N LYS A 290 10.23 29.45 38.05
CA LYS A 290 9.50 28.18 37.81
C LYS A 290 9.08 28.05 36.34
N MET A 291 8.66 29.15 35.71
CA MET A 291 8.28 29.18 34.30
C MET A 291 9.50 28.84 33.42
N LEU A 292 10.64 29.50 33.63
CA LEU A 292 11.88 29.19 32.89
C LEU A 292 12.30 27.73 33.07
N SER A 293 12.21 27.20 34.29
CA SER A 293 12.51 25.78 34.56
C SER A 293 11.63 24.83 33.76
N ASN A 294 10.32 25.10 33.70
CA ASN A 294 9.40 24.30 32.90
C ASN A 294 9.68 24.42 31.41
N ILE A 295 9.95 25.63 30.89
CA ILE A 295 10.32 25.85 29.48
C ILE A 295 11.57 25.06 29.13
N ARG A 296 12.61 25.10 29.98
CA ARG A 296 13.84 24.33 29.78
C ARG A 296 13.63 22.83 29.82
N SER A 297 12.79 22.34 30.71
CA SER A 297 12.45 20.92 30.77
C SER A 297 11.82 20.44 29.44
N VAL A 298 10.87 21.22 28.89
CA VAL A 298 10.26 20.91 27.60
C VAL A 298 11.28 21.03 26.46
N THR A 299 12.09 22.09 26.46
CA THR A 299 13.13 22.33 25.45
C THR A 299 14.18 21.21 25.48
N GLY A 300 14.73 20.90 26.64
CA GLY A 300 15.74 19.85 26.81
C GLY A 300 15.24 18.46 26.40
N SER A 301 14.00 18.14 26.75
CA SER A 301 13.38 16.88 26.31
C SER A 301 13.19 16.83 24.79
N ALA A 302 12.68 17.89 24.17
CA ALA A 302 12.40 17.92 22.73
C ALA A 302 13.68 17.96 21.89
N LEU A 303 14.74 18.59 22.37
CA LEU A 303 15.98 18.85 21.64
C LEU A 303 17.16 18.00 22.16
N SER A 304 16.92 16.97 22.96
CA SER A 304 17.97 16.17 23.62
C SER A 304 19.05 15.65 22.66
N ALA A 305 18.70 15.31 21.45
CA ALA A 305 19.67 14.84 20.46
C ALA A 305 20.64 15.92 19.97
N LEU A 306 20.35 17.22 20.17
CA LEU A 306 21.30 18.29 19.85
C LEU A 306 22.57 18.22 20.68
N GLU A 307 22.51 17.66 21.89
CA GLU A 307 23.67 17.50 22.79
C GLU A 307 24.79 16.69 22.15
N TYR A 308 24.48 15.74 21.30
CA TYR A 308 25.44 14.81 20.70
C TYR A 308 26.12 15.34 19.43
N ILE A 309 25.51 16.32 18.76
CA ILE A 309 26.03 16.86 17.49
C ILE A 309 27.39 17.61 17.67
N PRO A 310 27.60 18.46 18.70
CA PRO A 310 28.86 19.15 18.87
C PRO A 310 30.07 18.24 18.95
N ALA A 311 29.92 17.07 19.57
CA ALA A 311 30.98 16.08 19.76
C ALA A 311 31.40 15.36 18.47
N GLN A 312 30.60 15.44 17.39
CA GLN A 312 30.95 14.83 16.13
C GLN A 312 32.14 15.50 15.47
N ASN A 313 33.16 14.69 15.13
CA ASN A 313 34.31 15.14 14.35
C ASN A 313 34.06 14.84 12.85
N ALA A 314 33.16 15.59 12.23
CA ALA A 314 32.76 15.41 10.85
C ALA A 314 32.56 16.77 10.16
N ALA A 315 32.49 16.75 8.82
CA ALA A 315 32.27 17.95 8.05
C ALA A 315 30.89 18.56 8.33
N PRO A 316 30.75 19.89 8.39
CA PRO A 316 29.47 20.54 8.58
C PRO A 316 28.56 20.26 7.38
N PHE A 317 27.25 20.08 7.63
CA PHE A 317 26.27 19.72 6.65
C PHE A 317 24.96 20.48 6.87
N SER A 318 24.40 21.03 5.79
CA SER A 318 23.06 21.62 5.76
C SER A 318 22.15 20.80 4.86
N VAL A 319 21.00 20.42 5.39
CA VAL A 319 19.93 19.75 4.63
C VAL A 319 19.44 20.67 3.51
N ARG A 320 19.24 21.94 3.80
CA ARG A 320 18.80 22.97 2.84
C ARG A 320 19.77 23.06 1.66
N GLU A 321 21.05 23.19 1.94
CA GLU A 321 22.10 23.29 0.90
C GLU A 321 22.17 22.00 0.08
N TRP A 322 22.05 20.85 0.73
CA TRP A 322 22.04 19.57 0.03
C TRP A 322 20.83 19.45 -0.92
N VAL A 323 19.65 19.91 -0.52
CA VAL A 323 18.47 19.91 -1.41
C VAL A 323 18.71 20.81 -2.61
N ARG A 324 19.36 21.97 -2.43
CA ARG A 324 19.68 22.93 -3.50
C ARG A 324 20.69 22.38 -4.49
N ASN A 325 21.82 21.91 -4.00
CA ASN A 325 23.03 21.70 -4.80
C ASN A 325 23.65 20.31 -4.60
N GLY A 326 23.15 19.50 -3.67
CA GLY A 326 23.69 18.18 -3.36
C GLY A 326 23.44 17.13 -4.46
N ARG A 327 24.11 16.00 -4.30
CA ARG A 327 24.01 14.83 -5.17
C ARG A 327 23.72 13.58 -4.36
N GLY A 328 23.35 12.50 -5.04
CA GLY A 328 23.17 11.20 -4.44
C GLY A 328 21.98 11.13 -3.50
N VAL A 329 22.12 10.40 -2.42
CA VAL A 329 21.08 10.06 -1.46
C VAL A 329 21.44 10.55 -0.07
N LEU A 330 20.47 11.14 0.62
CA LEU A 330 20.58 11.47 2.04
C LEU A 330 19.90 10.36 2.85
N PHE A 331 20.70 9.58 3.58
CA PHE A 331 20.20 8.56 4.50
C PHE A 331 20.13 9.14 5.92
N ILE A 332 18.99 8.97 6.56
CA ILE A 332 18.74 9.31 7.96
C ILE A 332 18.41 7.99 8.69
N PRO A 333 19.44 7.13 8.94
CA PRO A 333 19.22 5.86 9.61
C PRO A 333 18.91 6.09 11.09
N TYR A 334 18.03 5.25 11.66
CA TYR A 334 17.76 5.25 13.10
C TYR A 334 17.42 3.85 13.59
N GLN A 335 17.83 3.54 14.80
CA GLN A 335 17.48 2.29 15.48
C GLN A 335 16.27 2.51 16.42
N ALA A 336 15.57 1.44 16.75
CA ALA A 336 14.44 1.50 17.69
C ALA A 336 14.81 2.13 19.04
N ALA A 337 16.04 1.91 19.54
CA ALA A 337 16.54 2.54 20.77
C ALA A 337 16.81 4.04 20.64
N GLN A 338 17.06 4.54 19.43
CA GLN A 338 17.46 5.93 19.16
C GLN A 338 16.26 6.81 18.79
N ILE A 339 15.16 6.22 18.30
CA ILE A 339 14.05 7.01 17.70
C ILE A 339 13.43 7.99 18.69
N ALA A 340 13.38 7.67 19.97
CA ALA A 340 12.83 8.57 20.99
C ALA A 340 13.59 9.91 21.05
N ALA A 341 14.92 9.89 20.93
CA ALA A 341 15.76 11.07 20.92
C ALA A 341 15.80 11.75 19.53
N LEU A 342 15.80 10.97 18.45
CA LEU A 342 15.98 11.47 17.08
C LEU A 342 14.70 11.95 16.41
N ARG A 343 13.53 11.53 16.87
CA ARG A 343 12.25 11.81 16.22
C ARG A 343 12.07 13.28 15.84
N GLY A 344 12.34 14.20 16.77
CA GLY A 344 12.22 15.63 16.52
C GLY A 344 13.20 16.15 15.48
N LEU A 345 14.45 15.65 15.49
CA LEU A 345 15.45 16.02 14.48
C LEU A 345 15.08 15.48 13.09
N ILE A 346 14.71 14.22 13.00
CA ILE A 346 14.32 13.59 11.72
C ILE A 346 13.12 14.33 11.11
N ALA A 347 12.09 14.61 11.91
CA ALA A 347 10.94 15.39 11.48
C ALA A 347 11.34 16.79 10.99
N ALA A 348 12.25 17.47 11.71
CA ALA A 348 12.75 18.77 11.33
C ALA A 348 13.57 18.73 10.02
N TRP A 349 14.46 17.76 9.86
CA TRP A 349 15.25 17.60 8.64
C TRP A 349 14.36 17.28 7.43
N MET A 350 13.38 16.39 7.58
CA MET A 350 12.39 16.09 6.53
C MET A 350 11.59 17.34 6.17
N ARG A 351 11.14 18.09 7.17
CA ARG A 351 10.41 19.35 6.94
C ARG A 351 11.27 20.38 6.18
N ILE A 352 12.51 20.61 6.63
CA ILE A 352 13.45 21.54 5.96
C ILE A 352 13.64 21.12 4.50
N ALA A 353 13.87 19.83 4.26
CA ALA A 353 14.08 19.31 2.91
C ALA A 353 12.85 19.48 2.01
N ILE A 354 11.66 19.19 2.52
CA ILE A 354 10.39 19.33 1.77
C ILE A 354 10.13 20.80 1.42
N PHE A 355 10.26 21.70 2.41
CA PHE A 355 10.01 23.12 2.17
C PHE A 355 11.06 23.77 1.29
N GLU A 356 12.31 23.34 1.39
CA GLU A 356 13.36 23.81 0.49
C GLU A 356 13.13 23.34 -0.96
N ALA A 357 12.68 22.10 -1.15
CA ALA A 357 12.31 21.61 -2.47
C ALA A 357 11.17 22.46 -3.11
N MET A 358 10.22 22.95 -2.31
CA MET A 358 9.13 23.82 -2.74
C MET A 358 9.53 25.30 -2.91
N SER A 359 10.70 25.70 -2.43
CA SER A 359 11.22 27.08 -2.57
C SER A 359 11.94 27.31 -3.90
N ARG A 360 12.11 26.28 -4.70
CA ARG A 360 12.74 26.33 -6.01
C ARG A 360 11.72 26.67 -7.10
N PRO A 361 12.16 27.07 -8.31
CA PRO A 361 11.26 27.19 -9.46
C PRO A 361 10.50 25.89 -9.73
N GLU A 362 9.27 26.00 -10.22
CA GLU A 362 8.50 24.83 -10.65
C GLU A 362 9.26 24.02 -11.70
N GLY A 363 9.28 22.72 -11.57
CA GLY A 363 10.01 21.83 -12.47
C GLY A 363 10.21 20.43 -11.90
N ASP A 364 10.78 19.55 -12.69
CA ASP A 364 11.04 18.17 -12.27
C ASP A 364 12.44 18.04 -11.63
N GLN A 365 12.49 18.16 -10.31
CA GLN A 365 13.74 17.99 -9.54
C GLN A 365 14.10 16.52 -9.29
N ARG A 366 13.18 15.59 -9.56
CA ARG A 366 13.34 14.15 -9.32
C ARG A 366 13.91 13.83 -7.94
N LEU A 367 13.32 14.44 -6.92
CA LEU A 367 13.68 14.23 -5.52
C LEU A 367 12.62 13.38 -4.82
N TRP A 368 13.04 12.24 -4.28
CA TRP A 368 12.20 11.29 -3.55
C TRP A 368 12.33 11.50 -2.04
N PHE A 369 11.20 11.52 -1.35
CA PHE A 369 11.08 11.50 0.11
C PHE A 369 10.50 10.16 0.52
N VAL A 370 11.30 9.31 1.12
CA VAL A 370 10.94 7.93 1.46
C VAL A 370 10.82 7.79 2.97
N VAL A 371 9.63 7.48 3.43
CA VAL A 371 9.29 7.27 4.83
C VAL A 371 8.54 5.94 4.93
N ASP A 372 9.25 4.87 5.27
CA ASP A 372 8.68 3.51 5.34
C ASP A 372 7.73 3.35 6.55
N GLU A 373 7.93 4.15 7.60
CA GLU A 373 7.16 4.09 8.84
C GLU A 373 6.81 5.52 9.31
N LEU A 374 5.72 6.06 8.74
CA LEU A 374 5.35 7.46 8.93
C LEU A 374 5.06 7.83 10.39
N ASP A 375 4.40 6.95 11.13
CA ASP A 375 4.04 7.17 12.53
C ASP A 375 5.25 7.16 13.48
N ALA A 376 6.34 6.45 13.12
CA ALA A 376 7.55 6.42 13.94
C ALA A 376 8.25 7.77 14.03
N LEU A 377 8.16 8.60 12.99
CA LEU A 377 8.81 9.90 12.93
C LEU A 377 8.10 10.99 13.75
N GLY A 378 6.89 10.71 14.22
CA GLY A 378 6.04 11.75 14.80
C GLY A 378 5.48 12.71 13.75
N ASN A 379 4.99 13.87 14.20
CA ASN A 379 4.38 14.84 13.30
C ASN A 379 5.44 15.61 12.52
N ILE A 380 5.48 15.45 11.20
CA ILE A 380 6.24 16.31 10.27
C ILE A 380 5.33 17.51 9.96
N ASP A 381 5.54 18.61 10.67
CA ASP A 381 4.72 19.82 10.57
C ASP A 381 4.61 20.31 9.11
N GLY A 382 3.38 20.52 8.64
CA GLY A 382 3.09 20.96 7.29
C GLY A 382 3.19 19.86 6.20
N LEU A 383 3.36 18.59 6.55
CA LEU A 383 3.41 17.48 5.57
C LEU A 383 2.17 17.43 4.69
N LYS A 384 0.99 17.61 5.27
CA LYS A 384 -0.30 17.64 4.54
C LYS A 384 -0.31 18.66 3.42
N ASP A 385 0.09 19.90 3.74
CA ASP A 385 0.11 21.00 2.77
C ASP A 385 1.23 20.82 1.74
N ALA A 386 2.34 20.25 2.18
CA ALA A 386 3.47 19.93 1.33
C ALA A 386 3.10 18.89 0.27
N LEU A 387 2.43 17.79 0.63
CA LEU A 387 1.99 16.77 -0.32
C LEU A 387 1.11 17.35 -1.43
N ALA A 388 0.21 18.26 -1.09
CA ALA A 388 -0.65 18.91 -2.09
C ALA A 388 0.15 19.76 -3.11
N ARG A 389 1.26 20.36 -2.69
CA ARG A 389 2.02 21.36 -3.47
C ARG A 389 3.30 20.80 -4.09
N LEU A 390 3.97 19.87 -3.43
CA LEU A 390 5.30 19.34 -3.76
C LEU A 390 5.36 18.77 -5.20
N ARG A 391 4.23 18.24 -5.69
CA ARG A 391 4.07 17.75 -7.07
C ARG A 391 4.52 18.76 -8.12
N LYS A 392 4.20 20.06 -7.94
CA LYS A 392 4.55 21.12 -8.89
C LYS A 392 6.06 21.34 -9.01
N PHE A 393 6.79 20.96 -7.98
CA PHE A 393 8.24 21.10 -7.88
C PHE A 393 8.98 19.78 -8.16
N GLY A 394 8.26 18.78 -8.68
CA GLY A 394 8.86 17.48 -9.04
C GLY A 394 9.26 16.62 -7.85
N GLY A 395 8.81 16.95 -6.64
CA GLY A 395 9.02 16.11 -5.46
C GLY A 395 8.07 14.91 -5.44
N ARG A 396 8.56 13.77 -4.99
CA ARG A 396 7.86 12.50 -4.91
C ARG A 396 7.92 11.96 -3.49
N CYS A 397 6.79 11.58 -2.91
CA CYS A 397 6.74 10.99 -1.59
C CYS A 397 6.34 9.51 -1.67
N VAL A 398 7.00 8.69 -0.88
CA VAL A 398 6.64 7.29 -0.63
C VAL A 398 6.44 7.15 0.87
N LEU A 399 5.18 6.99 1.28
CA LEU A 399 4.77 6.94 2.68
C LEU A 399 4.25 5.55 3.02
N GLY A 400 4.95 4.85 3.92
CA GLY A 400 4.53 3.58 4.47
C GLY A 400 3.90 3.75 5.84
N PHE A 401 2.89 2.95 6.16
CA PHE A 401 2.36 2.84 7.52
C PHE A 401 1.71 1.47 7.75
N GLN A 402 1.69 1.07 9.01
CA GLN A 402 1.16 -0.24 9.40
C GLN A 402 -0.30 -0.14 9.82
N SER A 403 -0.66 0.96 10.46
CA SER A 403 -1.99 1.20 11.00
C SER A 403 -2.45 2.63 10.76
N ILE A 404 -3.66 2.77 10.23
CA ILE A 404 -4.29 4.11 10.09
C ILE A 404 -4.55 4.76 11.45
N SER A 405 -4.80 3.96 12.48
CA SER A 405 -5.00 4.48 13.84
C SER A 405 -3.73 5.12 14.40
N GLN A 406 -2.54 4.58 14.11
CA GLN A 406 -1.26 5.17 14.51
C GLN A 406 -1.01 6.51 13.79
N VAL A 407 -1.26 6.56 12.49
CA VAL A 407 -1.17 7.82 11.74
C VAL A 407 -2.17 8.85 12.29
N SER A 408 -3.40 8.44 12.59
CA SER A 408 -4.42 9.31 13.17
C SER A 408 -4.07 9.80 14.58
N SER A 409 -3.38 8.99 15.38
CA SER A 409 -2.90 9.41 16.71
C SER A 409 -1.76 10.44 16.61
N THR A 410 -0.96 10.37 15.54
CA THR A 410 0.19 11.27 15.33
C THR A 410 -0.21 12.60 14.70
N TYR A 411 -1.13 12.58 13.73
CA TYR A 411 -1.52 13.75 12.93
C TYR A 411 -2.92 14.28 13.25
N GLY A 412 -3.69 13.55 14.05
CA GLY A 412 -5.13 13.78 14.18
C GLY A 412 -5.93 13.14 13.03
N PRO A 413 -7.21 12.76 13.24
CA PRO A 413 -8.00 12.03 12.25
C PRO A 413 -8.14 12.76 10.91
N GLY A 414 -8.43 14.05 10.94
CA GLY A 414 -8.65 14.87 9.73
C GLY A 414 -7.40 15.03 8.88
N GLU A 415 -6.24 15.27 9.51
CA GLU A 415 -4.98 15.44 8.80
C GLU A 415 -4.47 14.10 8.26
N ALA A 416 -4.61 13.01 9.01
CA ALA A 416 -4.28 11.66 8.56
C ALA A 416 -5.04 11.27 7.29
N HIS A 417 -6.35 11.55 7.23
CA HIS A 417 -7.16 11.33 6.03
C HIS A 417 -6.64 12.15 4.85
N THR A 418 -6.35 13.44 5.06
CA THR A 418 -5.82 14.31 4.00
C THR A 418 -4.46 13.84 3.48
N ILE A 419 -3.55 13.36 4.35
CA ILE A 419 -2.27 12.77 3.94
C ILE A 419 -2.51 11.55 3.03
N VAL A 420 -3.42 10.67 3.43
CA VAL A 420 -3.77 9.49 2.63
C VAL A 420 -4.38 9.87 1.28
N GLU A 421 -5.28 10.84 1.24
CA GLU A 421 -5.96 11.30 0.02
C GLU A 421 -4.99 11.98 -0.98
N ASN A 422 -3.99 12.70 -0.48
CA ASN A 422 -2.97 13.34 -1.33
C ASN A 422 -2.02 12.33 -2.01
N CYS A 423 -1.99 11.06 -1.57
CA CYS A 423 -1.23 10.01 -2.22
C CYS A 423 -2.11 9.27 -3.24
N GLY A 424 -1.96 9.62 -4.53
CA GLY A 424 -2.77 9.06 -5.61
C GLY A 424 -2.48 7.59 -5.93
N ASN A 425 -1.23 7.13 -5.71
CA ASN A 425 -0.83 5.75 -5.91
C ASN A 425 -0.95 4.98 -4.59
N SER A 426 -1.52 3.79 -4.64
CA SER A 426 -1.83 3.01 -3.44
C SER A 426 -1.39 1.56 -3.59
N LEU A 427 -0.63 1.06 -2.63
CA LEU A 427 -0.34 -0.37 -2.48
C LEU A 427 -0.89 -0.83 -1.14
N ILE A 428 -1.84 -1.76 -1.17
CA ILE A 428 -2.44 -2.38 0.01
C ILE A 428 -1.96 -3.82 0.08
N LEU A 429 -1.23 -4.14 1.13
CA LEU A 429 -0.80 -5.49 1.50
C LEU A 429 -1.68 -6.02 2.63
N ARG A 430 -1.31 -7.16 3.25
CA ARG A 430 -2.06 -7.67 4.40
C ARG A 430 -2.11 -6.64 5.53
N CYS A 431 -3.31 -6.37 6.01
CA CYS A 431 -3.60 -5.48 7.12
C CYS A 431 -4.29 -6.24 8.26
N SER A 432 -4.14 -5.76 9.50
CA SER A 432 -4.81 -6.33 10.66
C SER A 432 -6.14 -5.66 10.94
N ALA A 433 -7.06 -6.43 11.52
CA ALA A 433 -8.27 -5.91 12.15
C ALA A 433 -7.96 -5.37 13.55
N SER A 434 -8.82 -4.47 14.02
CA SER A 434 -8.90 -4.02 15.41
C SER A 434 -10.36 -3.67 15.74
N GLU A 435 -10.65 -3.22 16.97
CA GLU A 435 -11.98 -2.71 17.32
C GLU A 435 -12.46 -1.67 16.30
N GLY A 436 -13.69 -1.81 15.84
CA GLY A 436 -14.24 -0.97 14.76
C GLY A 436 -13.80 -1.35 13.35
N GLY A 437 -13.06 -2.46 13.16
CA GLY A 437 -12.63 -3.01 11.87
C GLY A 437 -11.21 -2.65 11.46
N GLY A 438 -10.52 -1.74 12.15
CA GLY A 438 -9.10 -1.44 11.98
C GLY A 438 -8.67 -1.06 10.57
N THR A 439 -7.38 -1.30 10.28
CA THR A 439 -6.76 -0.96 8.99
C THR A 439 -7.29 -1.81 7.84
N SER A 440 -7.71 -3.05 8.08
CA SER A 440 -8.30 -3.91 7.04
C SER A 440 -9.62 -3.36 6.51
N ARG A 441 -10.49 -2.85 7.40
CA ARG A 441 -11.75 -2.20 7.01
C ARG A 441 -11.49 -0.88 6.28
N PHE A 442 -10.57 -0.07 6.78
CA PHE A 442 -10.14 1.15 6.10
C PHE A 442 -9.63 0.87 4.69
N ALA A 443 -8.77 -0.14 4.51
CA ALA A 443 -8.24 -0.56 3.22
C ALA A 443 -9.34 -1.08 2.28
N SER A 444 -10.31 -1.86 2.78
CA SER A 444 -11.49 -2.29 2.03
C SER A 444 -12.31 -1.12 1.53
N GLN A 445 -12.55 -0.11 2.37
CA GLN A 445 -13.27 1.12 2.00
C GLN A 445 -12.48 1.96 0.97
N LEU A 446 -11.14 2.00 1.08
CA LEU A 446 -10.28 2.70 0.12
C LEU A 446 -10.31 2.03 -1.27
N ILE A 447 -10.39 0.70 -1.33
CA ILE A 447 -10.59 -0.03 -2.59
C ILE A 447 -11.98 0.29 -3.15
N GLY A 448 -13.00 0.33 -2.28
CA GLY A 448 -14.36 0.72 -2.62
C GLY A 448 -15.28 -0.45 -2.97
N ASP A 449 -16.51 -0.11 -3.35
CA ASP A 449 -17.57 -1.06 -3.63
C ASP A 449 -17.73 -1.31 -5.14
N ARG A 450 -18.33 -2.46 -5.46
CA ARG A 450 -18.75 -2.83 -6.81
C ARG A 450 -20.23 -3.24 -6.82
N GLU A 451 -20.90 -2.96 -7.90
CA GLU A 451 -22.24 -3.48 -8.17
C GLU A 451 -22.13 -4.63 -9.18
N VAL A 452 -22.65 -5.78 -8.79
CA VAL A 452 -22.69 -6.97 -9.62
C VAL A 452 -24.13 -7.41 -9.84
N VAL A 453 -24.39 -7.97 -11.01
CA VAL A 453 -25.66 -8.63 -11.31
C VAL A 453 -25.47 -10.12 -11.11
N ARG A 454 -26.12 -10.64 -10.07
CA ARG A 454 -26.09 -12.06 -9.71
C ARG A 454 -27.37 -12.73 -10.15
N ALA A 455 -27.25 -13.83 -10.90
CA ALA A 455 -28.39 -14.65 -11.29
C ALA A 455 -28.74 -15.58 -10.13
N GLU A 456 -29.86 -15.33 -9.46
CA GLU A 456 -30.43 -16.24 -8.47
C GLU A 456 -31.37 -17.20 -9.16
N VAL A 457 -31.05 -18.49 -9.11
CA VAL A 457 -31.88 -19.56 -9.67
C VAL A 457 -32.73 -20.16 -8.55
N SER A 458 -34.04 -19.95 -8.64
CA SER A 458 -35.00 -20.53 -7.72
C SER A 458 -35.63 -21.77 -8.33
N HIS A 459 -35.50 -22.91 -7.65
CA HIS A 459 -36.13 -24.18 -8.06
C HIS A 459 -37.34 -24.44 -7.17
N GLY A 460 -38.53 -24.27 -7.72
CA GLY A 460 -39.78 -24.68 -7.08
C GLY A 460 -40.18 -26.10 -7.52
N ARG A 461 -40.35 -27.03 -6.58
CA ARG A 461 -41.00 -28.35 -6.85
C ARG A 461 -42.27 -28.41 -6.03
N SER A 462 -43.40 -28.54 -6.72
CA SER A 462 -44.69 -28.83 -6.12
C SER A 462 -44.99 -30.31 -6.34
N HIS A 463 -45.16 -31.05 -5.25
CA HIS A 463 -45.67 -32.42 -5.29
C HIS A 463 -47.15 -32.38 -4.88
N PRO A 464 -48.03 -32.95 -5.71
CA PRO A 464 -49.44 -33.10 -5.31
C PRO A 464 -49.55 -34.02 -4.08
N ALA A 465 -50.50 -33.77 -3.21
CA ALA A 465 -50.82 -34.68 -2.12
C ALA A 465 -51.18 -36.07 -2.65
N PHE A 466 -50.82 -37.12 -1.90
CA PHE A 466 -50.86 -38.55 -2.30
C PHE A 466 -52.15 -39.05 -2.92
N LEU A 467 -53.23 -38.28 -2.88
CA LEU A 467 -54.58 -38.64 -3.42
C LEU A 467 -55.14 -37.61 -4.42
N SER A 468 -54.38 -36.61 -4.85
CA SER A 468 -54.86 -35.63 -5.81
C SER A 468 -54.40 -35.95 -7.25
N ARG A 469 -55.31 -35.85 -8.23
CA ARG A 469 -55.05 -36.03 -9.67
C ARG A 469 -54.27 -34.87 -10.31
N GLY A 470 -53.37 -34.16 -9.56
CA GLY A 470 -52.58 -33.08 -10.08
C GLY A 470 -51.16 -33.53 -10.47
N GLY A 471 -50.65 -33.12 -11.61
CA GLY A 471 -49.28 -33.38 -12.05
C GLY A 471 -48.26 -32.62 -11.19
N SER A 472 -47.06 -33.21 -10.98
CA SER A 472 -45.94 -32.47 -10.37
C SER A 472 -45.50 -31.31 -11.29
N SER A 473 -45.42 -30.11 -10.77
CA SER A 473 -44.87 -28.98 -11.52
C SER A 473 -43.48 -28.64 -11.02
N VAL A 474 -42.55 -28.42 -11.94
CA VAL A 474 -41.22 -27.91 -11.70
C VAL A 474 -41.17 -26.52 -12.30
N SER A 475 -40.98 -25.50 -11.46
CA SER A 475 -40.78 -24.14 -11.94
C SER A 475 -39.34 -23.74 -11.70
N ASN A 476 -38.67 -23.24 -12.72
CA ASN A 476 -37.34 -22.65 -12.63
C ASN A 476 -37.51 -21.16 -12.91
N SER A 477 -37.17 -20.33 -11.93
CA SER A 477 -37.15 -18.87 -12.08
C SER A 477 -35.73 -18.39 -11.97
N VAL A 478 -35.28 -17.58 -12.92
CA VAL A 478 -33.98 -16.88 -12.86
C VAL A 478 -34.27 -15.41 -12.60
N THR A 479 -33.90 -14.94 -11.43
CA THR A 479 -34.01 -13.52 -11.03
C THR A 479 -32.64 -12.86 -11.06
N HIS A 480 -32.52 -11.79 -11.80
CA HIS A 480 -31.28 -10.97 -11.81
C HIS A 480 -31.35 -9.96 -10.68
N ARG A 481 -30.53 -10.20 -9.63
CA ARG A 481 -30.45 -9.32 -8.49
C ARG A 481 -29.24 -8.42 -8.60
N HIS A 482 -29.45 -7.13 -8.39
CA HIS A 482 -28.38 -6.14 -8.24
C HIS A 482 -27.90 -6.17 -6.80
N VAL A 483 -26.60 -6.45 -6.60
CA VAL A 483 -25.97 -6.52 -5.30
C VAL A 483 -24.81 -5.53 -5.28
N THR A 484 -24.82 -4.61 -4.31
CA THR A 484 -23.66 -3.77 -4.02
C THR A 484 -22.87 -4.44 -2.89
N GLU A 485 -21.61 -4.71 -3.14
CA GLU A 485 -20.72 -5.37 -2.18
C GLU A 485 -19.34 -4.73 -2.23
N ALA A 486 -18.57 -4.85 -1.14
CA ALA A 486 -17.16 -4.45 -1.14
C ALA A 486 -16.41 -5.21 -2.24
N ALA A 487 -15.64 -4.48 -3.07
CA ALA A 487 -14.87 -5.11 -4.15
C ALA A 487 -13.84 -6.11 -3.58
N VAL A 488 -13.26 -5.78 -2.40
CA VAL A 488 -12.44 -6.68 -1.58
C VAL A 488 -12.88 -6.54 -0.13
N MET A 489 -13.33 -7.62 0.49
CA MET A 489 -13.75 -7.60 1.89
C MET A 489 -12.56 -7.43 2.83
N ALA A 490 -12.77 -6.82 3.99
CA ALA A 490 -11.74 -6.66 5.03
C ALA A 490 -11.07 -8.00 5.40
N SER A 491 -11.86 -9.06 5.55
CA SER A 491 -11.36 -10.41 5.84
C SER A 491 -10.45 -10.99 4.74
N GLN A 492 -10.69 -10.63 3.47
CA GLN A 492 -9.81 -11.03 2.38
C GLN A 492 -8.46 -10.31 2.45
N ILE A 493 -8.44 -9.04 2.88
CA ILE A 493 -7.21 -8.27 3.09
C ILE A 493 -6.41 -8.83 4.27
N GLU A 494 -7.09 -9.25 5.36
CA GLU A 494 -6.46 -9.90 6.52
C GLU A 494 -5.79 -11.24 6.19
N GLN A 495 -6.36 -11.96 5.23
CA GLN A 495 -5.90 -13.29 4.81
C GLN A 495 -4.92 -13.27 3.63
N LEU A 496 -4.52 -12.10 3.15
CA LEU A 496 -3.54 -12.02 2.06
C LEU A 496 -2.23 -12.73 2.46
N PRO A 497 -1.66 -13.56 1.59
CA PRO A 497 -0.30 -14.05 1.77
C PRO A 497 0.71 -12.90 1.80
N ASP A 498 1.87 -13.13 2.41
CA ASP A 498 2.98 -12.19 2.34
C ASP A 498 3.34 -11.91 0.87
N LEU A 499 3.83 -10.72 0.60
CA LEU A 499 4.19 -10.24 -0.74
C LEU A 499 3.02 -10.17 -1.74
N THR A 500 1.78 -10.33 -1.28
CA THR A 500 0.58 -10.23 -2.13
C THR A 500 -0.24 -9.02 -1.72
N GLY A 501 -0.79 -8.31 -2.69
CA GLY A 501 -1.59 -7.12 -2.42
C GLY A 501 -2.40 -6.61 -3.59
N PHE A 502 -2.91 -5.40 -3.41
CA PHE A 502 -3.68 -4.65 -4.40
C PHE A 502 -2.98 -3.33 -4.69
N LEU A 503 -2.65 -3.12 -5.96
CA LEU A 503 -2.02 -1.90 -6.45
C LEU A 503 -3.02 -1.07 -7.26
N LYS A 504 -3.06 0.23 -7.01
CA LYS A 504 -3.73 1.22 -7.83
C LYS A 504 -2.79 2.35 -8.17
N LEU A 505 -2.59 2.59 -9.45
CA LEU A 505 -1.93 3.78 -9.95
C LEU A 505 -2.96 4.89 -10.19
N ALA A 506 -2.57 6.12 -10.02
CA ALA A 506 -3.50 7.25 -10.06
C ALA A 506 -4.18 7.45 -11.43
N SER A 507 -3.49 7.12 -12.52
CA SER A 507 -4.03 7.16 -13.89
C SER A 507 -4.85 5.93 -14.28
N ASP A 508 -4.69 4.79 -13.57
CA ASP A 508 -5.44 3.56 -13.86
C ASP A 508 -6.77 3.56 -13.08
N PRO A 509 -7.93 3.39 -13.72
CA PRO A 509 -9.21 3.31 -13.03
C PRO A 509 -9.40 2.00 -12.25
N ALA A 510 -8.59 0.97 -12.48
CA ALA A 510 -8.73 -0.33 -11.86
C ALA A 510 -7.67 -0.59 -10.76
N TRP A 511 -8.02 -1.41 -9.79
CA TRP A 511 -7.08 -2.03 -8.89
C TRP A 511 -6.52 -3.31 -9.50
N THR A 512 -5.22 -3.53 -9.39
CA THR A 512 -4.56 -4.74 -9.86
C THR A 512 -4.10 -5.58 -8.67
N ARG A 513 -4.48 -6.85 -8.63
CA ARG A 513 -3.92 -7.80 -7.68
C ARG A 513 -2.50 -8.12 -8.10
N ILE A 514 -1.55 -7.99 -7.17
CA ILE A 514 -0.11 -8.12 -7.47
C ILE A 514 0.55 -9.14 -6.55
N VAL A 515 1.69 -9.63 -7.01
CA VAL A 515 2.63 -10.43 -6.22
C VAL A 515 4.02 -9.79 -6.33
N LEU A 516 4.57 -9.37 -5.19
CA LEU A 516 5.92 -8.84 -5.09
C LEU A 516 6.95 -9.98 -5.22
N THR A 517 8.02 -9.74 -5.93
CA THR A 517 9.14 -10.68 -6.02
C THR A 517 10.31 -10.16 -5.19
N HIS A 518 10.97 -11.03 -4.44
CA HIS A 518 12.27 -10.71 -3.84
C HIS A 518 13.29 -10.54 -4.97
N ARG A 519 13.75 -9.32 -5.18
CA ARG A 519 14.88 -9.00 -6.07
C ARG A 519 16.10 -8.62 -5.25
#